data_e243fab45a3bb72e5727839e4cf6c1fd
#
_entry.id   e243fab45a3bb72e5727839e4cf6c1fd
#
_cell.length_a   1.000
_cell.length_b   1.000
_cell.length_c   1.000
_cell.angle_alpha   90.00
_cell.angle_beta   90.00
_cell.angle_gamma   90.00
#
_symmetry.space_group_name_H-M   'P 1'
#
loop_
_entity.id
_entity.type
_entity.pdbx_description
1 polymer ?
#
loop_
_entity_poly.entity_id
_entity_poly.type
_entity_poly.pdbx_seq_one_letter_code
_entity_poly.pdbx_strand_id
1 'polypeptide(L)'
;MRFKDKVILLTGSAACNKNKIMGFGGATVWRFFEEGGRAAIITDVQEDLGKESELLLRSHGHDATYMNLDVTKNEDWQKVISFIDSNYSRLDILVNIAGILDPKSIMDIDIKLWEKTMQISTLGIFLSVRNSANLMEKSGGGSVVNISSMGALQGSNAYGSAYGFSRGGMINFTKSAAMQLADKNIRVNVVMPGWVHTPFTDYLYKDEIQSEHRVSQVPLKRWGKPNDIAAAILFLSSDDASYMTGSQMLIDGGVTAGRMRITNPLDR
;
A
#
# COMPACT_ATOMS: atom_id res chain seq x y z
N MET A 1 -21.41 8.74 6.17
CA MET A 1 -20.59 7.62 5.65
C MET A 1 -19.64 8.20 4.61
N ARG A 2 -18.34 8.13 4.89
CA ARG A 2 -17.29 8.82 4.12
C ARG A 2 -17.09 8.26 2.70
N PHE A 3 -17.41 6.98 2.49
CA PHE A 3 -17.22 6.28 1.22
C PHE A 3 -18.52 5.79 0.57
N LYS A 4 -19.65 6.45 0.88
CA LYS A 4 -20.92 6.10 0.28
C LYS A 4 -20.82 6.10 -1.26
N ASP A 5 -21.31 5.04 -1.88
CA ASP A 5 -21.34 4.81 -3.33
C ASP A 5 -19.95 4.68 -4.00
N LYS A 6 -18.84 4.62 -3.25
CA LYS A 6 -17.48 4.53 -3.77
C LYS A 6 -17.08 3.08 -4.05
N VAL A 7 -16.27 2.89 -5.10
CA VAL A 7 -15.65 1.63 -5.49
C VAL A 7 -14.13 1.75 -5.34
N ILE A 8 -13.53 0.77 -4.64
CA ILE A 8 -12.10 0.72 -4.36
C ILE A 8 -11.43 -0.49 -5.03
N LEU A 9 -10.25 -0.29 -5.63
CA LEU A 9 -9.36 -1.33 -6.13
C LEU A 9 -8.06 -1.32 -5.32
N LEU A 10 -7.66 -2.49 -4.78
CA LEU A 10 -6.44 -2.64 -4.00
C LEU A 10 -5.56 -3.75 -4.59
N THR A 11 -4.27 -3.48 -4.73
CA THR A 11 -3.28 -4.50 -5.14
C THR A 11 -2.53 -5.06 -3.93
N GLY A 12 -2.06 -6.32 -4.00
CA GLY A 12 -1.35 -6.95 -2.87
C GLY A 12 -2.23 -7.06 -1.63
N SER A 13 -3.49 -7.44 -1.79
CA SER A 13 -4.53 -7.32 -0.76
C SER A 13 -5.24 -8.63 -0.41
N ALA A 14 -4.61 -9.79 -0.64
CA ALA A 14 -5.21 -11.09 -0.34
C ALA A 14 -5.39 -11.38 1.17
N ALA A 15 -4.65 -10.73 2.07
CA ALA A 15 -4.67 -11.05 3.51
C ALA A 15 -5.70 -10.18 4.27
N CYS A 16 -6.98 -10.56 4.22
CA CYS A 16 -8.09 -9.82 4.86
C CYS A 16 -8.66 -10.48 6.13
N ASN A 17 -8.17 -11.64 6.56
CA ASN A 17 -8.75 -12.36 7.69
C ASN A 17 -8.39 -11.70 9.02
N LYS A 18 -9.41 -11.18 9.76
CA LYS A 18 -9.26 -10.52 11.07
C LYS A 18 -8.71 -11.43 12.17
N ASN A 19 -8.86 -12.73 12.02
CA ASN A 19 -8.34 -13.73 12.97
C ASN A 19 -6.90 -14.16 12.66
N LYS A 20 -6.31 -13.65 11.58
CA LYS A 20 -4.92 -13.86 11.17
C LYS A 20 -4.21 -12.51 11.09
N ILE A 21 -2.92 -12.51 10.76
CA ILE A 21 -2.19 -11.29 10.52
C ILE A 21 -2.67 -10.68 9.19
N MET A 22 -3.29 -9.52 9.26
CA MET A 22 -3.75 -8.80 8.07
C MET A 22 -2.62 -8.00 7.41
N GLY A 23 -2.70 -7.85 6.08
CA GLY A 23 -1.95 -6.84 5.34
C GLY A 23 -2.62 -5.45 5.39
N PHE A 24 -1.95 -4.46 4.82
CA PHE A 24 -2.53 -3.11 4.70
C PHE A 24 -3.84 -3.12 3.91
N GLY A 25 -3.90 -3.92 2.83
CA GLY A 25 -5.10 -4.06 2.01
C GLY A 25 -6.28 -4.61 2.81
N GLY A 26 -6.06 -5.67 3.60
CA GLY A 26 -7.10 -6.23 4.45
C GLY A 26 -7.65 -5.22 5.46
N ALA A 27 -6.78 -4.55 6.20
CA ALA A 27 -7.20 -3.52 7.15
C ALA A 27 -7.93 -2.36 6.47
N THR A 28 -7.49 -1.96 5.26
CA THR A 28 -8.13 -0.89 4.49
C THR A 28 -9.52 -1.29 4.01
N VAL A 29 -9.68 -2.50 3.48
CA VAL A 29 -10.95 -2.98 2.93
C VAL A 29 -12.03 -3.10 4.01
N TRP A 30 -11.68 -3.64 5.19
CA TRP A 30 -12.63 -3.73 6.29
C TRP A 30 -13.10 -2.34 6.74
N ARG A 31 -12.17 -1.44 6.97
CA ARG A 31 -12.49 -0.09 7.41
C ARG A 31 -13.23 0.71 6.32
N PHE A 32 -12.91 0.48 5.05
CA PHE A 32 -13.64 1.08 3.92
C PHE A 32 -15.13 0.72 3.96
N PHE A 33 -15.47 -0.55 4.20
CA PHE A 33 -16.86 -0.98 4.35
C PHE A 33 -17.51 -0.44 5.62
N GLU A 34 -16.80 -0.43 6.76
CA GLU A 34 -17.28 0.17 8.01
C GLU A 34 -17.62 1.67 7.83
N GLU A 35 -16.95 2.36 6.92
CA GLU A 35 -17.18 3.76 6.58
C GLU A 35 -18.16 3.95 5.38
N GLY A 36 -18.85 2.89 4.97
CA GLY A 36 -19.94 2.91 4.00
C GLY A 36 -19.53 2.68 2.55
N GLY A 37 -18.36 2.12 2.29
CA GLY A 37 -17.92 1.76 0.95
C GLY A 37 -18.90 0.83 0.23
N ARG A 38 -19.06 1.05 -1.09
CA ARG A 38 -20.01 0.29 -1.91
C ARG A 38 -19.46 -1.08 -2.30
N ALA A 39 -18.28 -1.11 -2.93
CA ALA A 39 -17.67 -2.34 -3.43
C ALA A 39 -16.16 -2.27 -3.37
N ALA A 40 -15.50 -3.42 -3.15
CA ALA A 40 -14.07 -3.55 -3.13
C ALA A 40 -13.58 -4.67 -4.05
N ILE A 41 -12.65 -4.34 -4.94
CA ILE A 41 -11.92 -5.31 -5.74
C ILE A 41 -10.56 -5.51 -5.08
N ILE A 42 -10.34 -6.68 -4.49
CA ILE A 42 -9.09 -7.10 -3.88
C ILE A 42 -8.29 -7.93 -4.88
N THR A 43 -7.03 -7.58 -5.09
CA THR A 43 -6.20 -8.28 -6.07
C THR A 43 -4.86 -8.71 -5.49
N ASP A 44 -4.40 -9.88 -5.91
CA ASP A 44 -3.11 -10.46 -5.51
C ASP A 44 -2.74 -11.59 -6.48
N VAL A 45 -1.50 -12.07 -6.41
CA VAL A 45 -1.07 -13.30 -7.08
C VAL A 45 -1.35 -14.56 -6.23
N GLN A 46 -1.69 -14.40 -4.96
CA GLN A 46 -2.00 -15.49 -4.02
C GLN A 46 -3.48 -15.87 -4.11
N GLU A 47 -3.82 -16.70 -5.09
CA GLU A 47 -5.20 -16.98 -5.45
C GLU A 47 -6.03 -17.59 -4.31
N ASP A 48 -5.51 -18.60 -3.62
CA ASP A 48 -6.25 -19.28 -2.54
C ASP A 48 -6.56 -18.33 -1.39
N LEU A 49 -5.57 -17.53 -0.97
CA LEU A 49 -5.73 -16.54 0.09
C LEU A 49 -6.71 -15.42 -0.32
N GLY A 50 -6.66 -15.01 -1.59
CA GLY A 50 -7.56 -14.01 -2.13
C GLY A 50 -9.02 -14.49 -2.16
N LYS A 51 -9.26 -15.73 -2.57
CA LYS A 51 -10.59 -16.36 -2.54
C LYS A 51 -11.12 -16.56 -1.12
N GLU A 52 -10.26 -16.99 -0.17
CA GLU A 52 -10.63 -17.05 1.25
C GLU A 52 -11.09 -15.68 1.75
N SER A 53 -10.37 -14.64 1.40
CA SER A 53 -10.68 -13.27 1.80
C SER A 53 -11.97 -12.74 1.18
N GLU A 54 -12.23 -13.04 -0.10
CA GLU A 54 -13.51 -12.71 -0.74
C GLU A 54 -14.69 -13.36 -0.03
N LEU A 55 -14.61 -14.68 0.21
CA LEU A 55 -15.67 -15.42 0.90
C LEU A 55 -15.92 -14.86 2.30
N LEU A 56 -14.85 -14.51 3.03
CA LEU A 56 -14.96 -13.92 4.35
C LEU A 56 -15.65 -12.55 4.30
N LEU A 57 -15.25 -11.66 3.41
CA LEU A 57 -15.86 -10.34 3.28
C LEU A 57 -17.33 -10.44 2.88
N ARG A 58 -17.66 -11.32 1.94
CA ARG A 58 -19.04 -11.56 1.50
C ARG A 58 -19.91 -12.16 2.60
N SER A 59 -19.37 -13.03 3.44
CA SER A 59 -20.10 -13.59 4.59
C SER A 59 -20.51 -12.54 5.63
N HIS A 60 -19.85 -11.37 5.61
CA HIS A 60 -20.21 -10.21 6.42
C HIS A 60 -21.10 -9.20 5.66
N GLY A 61 -21.64 -9.57 4.51
CA GLY A 61 -22.56 -8.74 3.73
C GLY A 61 -21.89 -7.68 2.85
N HIS A 62 -20.57 -7.76 2.64
CA HIS A 62 -19.82 -6.80 1.84
C HIS A 62 -19.75 -7.22 0.36
N ASP A 63 -19.87 -6.27 -0.56
CA ASP A 63 -19.66 -6.49 -1.98
C ASP A 63 -18.15 -6.45 -2.27
N ALA A 64 -17.51 -7.60 -2.11
CA ALA A 64 -16.10 -7.80 -2.37
C ALA A 64 -15.87 -8.85 -3.45
N THR A 65 -14.96 -8.59 -4.37
CA THR A 65 -14.54 -9.53 -5.42
C THR A 65 -13.03 -9.64 -5.41
N TYR A 66 -12.53 -10.88 -5.38
CA TYR A 66 -11.12 -11.18 -5.62
C TYR A 66 -10.87 -11.40 -7.11
N MET A 67 -9.79 -10.81 -7.61
CA MET A 67 -9.27 -11.10 -8.95
C MET A 67 -7.76 -11.37 -8.88
N ASN A 68 -7.32 -12.44 -9.55
CA ASN A 68 -5.89 -12.68 -9.69
C ASN A 68 -5.27 -11.58 -10.55
N LEU A 69 -4.19 -10.96 -10.06
CA LEU A 69 -3.50 -9.88 -10.75
C LEU A 69 -1.99 -9.97 -10.49
N ASP A 70 -1.24 -10.26 -11.53
CA ASP A 70 0.18 -9.96 -11.57
C ASP A 70 0.35 -8.51 -12.04
N VAL A 71 0.73 -7.63 -11.13
CA VAL A 71 0.84 -6.19 -11.39
C VAL A 71 1.85 -5.84 -12.50
N THR A 72 2.72 -6.78 -12.88
CA THR A 72 3.70 -6.60 -13.97
C THR A 72 3.11 -6.86 -15.35
N LYS A 73 1.89 -7.42 -15.43
CA LYS A 73 1.24 -7.82 -16.68
C LYS A 73 0.12 -6.87 -17.07
N ASN A 74 0.30 -6.18 -18.19
CA ASN A 74 -0.70 -5.22 -18.68
C ASN A 74 -2.05 -5.88 -18.99
N GLU A 75 -2.04 -7.13 -19.48
CA GLU A 75 -3.25 -7.89 -19.81
C GLU A 75 -4.10 -8.17 -18.55
N ASP A 76 -3.47 -8.43 -17.41
CA ASP A 76 -4.20 -8.66 -16.16
C ASP A 76 -4.85 -7.37 -15.66
N TRP A 77 -4.17 -6.23 -15.79
CA TRP A 77 -4.76 -4.92 -15.53
C TRP A 77 -5.99 -4.66 -16.40
N GLN A 78 -5.88 -4.94 -17.70
CA GLN A 78 -7.01 -4.75 -18.64
C GLN A 78 -8.22 -5.59 -18.24
N LYS A 79 -8.03 -6.85 -17.81
CA LYS A 79 -9.11 -7.70 -17.30
C LYS A 79 -9.76 -7.13 -16.05
N VAL A 80 -8.95 -6.68 -15.07
CA VAL A 80 -9.46 -6.11 -13.82
C VAL A 80 -10.26 -4.83 -14.09
N ILE A 81 -9.73 -3.91 -14.89
CA ILE A 81 -10.42 -2.65 -15.18
C ILE A 81 -11.68 -2.87 -16.01
N SER A 82 -11.66 -3.80 -16.99
CA SER A 82 -12.87 -4.17 -17.76
C SER A 82 -13.95 -4.79 -16.86
N PHE A 83 -13.56 -5.62 -15.90
CA PHE A 83 -14.49 -6.17 -14.91
C PHE A 83 -15.14 -5.05 -14.08
N ILE A 84 -14.32 -4.09 -13.58
CA ILE A 84 -14.83 -2.96 -12.78
C ILE A 84 -15.78 -2.09 -13.60
N ASP A 85 -15.43 -1.74 -14.84
CA ASP A 85 -16.29 -0.93 -15.71
C ASP A 85 -17.61 -1.65 -16.00
N SER A 86 -17.59 -2.94 -16.32
CA SER A 86 -18.79 -3.73 -16.64
C SER A 86 -19.73 -3.91 -15.45
N ASN A 87 -19.22 -4.05 -14.22
CA ASN A 87 -20.05 -4.36 -13.05
C ASN A 87 -20.44 -3.12 -12.25
N TYR A 88 -19.60 -2.09 -12.24
CA TYR A 88 -19.78 -0.92 -11.38
C TYR A 88 -19.85 0.39 -12.16
N SER A 89 -19.35 0.42 -13.39
CA SER A 89 -19.24 1.61 -14.28
C SER A 89 -18.46 2.78 -13.65
N ARG A 90 -17.67 2.49 -12.60
CA ARG A 90 -16.89 3.49 -11.86
C ARG A 90 -15.72 2.88 -11.09
N LEU A 91 -14.67 3.67 -10.92
CA LEU A 91 -13.58 3.42 -9.98
C LEU A 91 -13.21 4.74 -9.31
N ASP A 92 -13.34 4.81 -7.98
CA ASP A 92 -13.10 6.04 -7.22
C ASP A 92 -11.74 6.04 -6.52
N ILE A 93 -11.28 4.86 -6.10
CA ILE A 93 -10.08 4.73 -5.29
C ILE A 93 -9.21 3.59 -5.82
N LEU A 94 -7.93 3.89 -6.06
CA LEU A 94 -6.89 2.90 -6.37
C LEU A 94 -5.84 2.92 -5.28
N VAL A 95 -5.54 1.76 -4.68
CA VAL A 95 -4.50 1.61 -3.66
C VAL A 95 -3.43 0.63 -4.13
N ASN A 96 -2.23 1.13 -4.38
CA ASN A 96 -1.09 0.35 -4.83
C ASN A 96 -0.26 -0.12 -3.63
N ILE A 97 -0.47 -1.39 -3.20
CA ILE A 97 0.21 -1.99 -2.04
C ILE A 97 1.23 -3.04 -2.48
N ALA A 98 0.98 -3.74 -3.59
CA ALA A 98 1.81 -4.83 -4.06
C ALA A 98 3.31 -4.48 -4.07
N GLY A 99 4.12 -5.39 -3.59
CA GLY A 99 5.56 -5.22 -3.53
C GLY A 99 6.26 -6.42 -2.90
N ILE A 100 7.56 -6.50 -3.08
CA ILE A 100 8.42 -7.51 -2.46
C ILE A 100 9.58 -6.82 -1.74
N LEU A 101 10.13 -7.48 -0.73
CA LEU A 101 11.34 -7.06 -0.04
C LEU A 101 12.52 -7.86 -0.60
N ASP A 102 13.61 -7.17 -0.88
CA ASP A 102 14.90 -7.81 -1.13
C ASP A 102 15.73 -7.82 0.18
N PRO A 103 15.98 -8.98 0.79
CA PRO A 103 16.76 -9.06 2.02
C PRO A 103 18.28 -9.08 1.74
N LYS A 104 18.73 -8.73 0.55
CA LYS A 104 20.12 -8.82 0.11
C LYS A 104 20.83 -7.48 0.17
N SER A 105 22.14 -7.53 0.51
CA SER A 105 23.02 -6.37 0.40
C SER A 105 23.28 -6.01 -1.08
N ILE A 106 23.83 -4.84 -1.34
CA ILE A 106 24.21 -4.42 -2.69
C ILE A 106 25.24 -5.37 -3.34
N MET A 107 26.02 -6.07 -2.55
CA MET A 107 27.02 -7.02 -3.05
C MET A 107 26.46 -8.42 -3.32
N ASP A 108 25.33 -8.76 -2.68
CA ASP A 108 24.75 -10.12 -2.69
C ASP A 108 23.46 -10.23 -3.52
N ILE A 109 22.88 -9.11 -3.89
CA ILE A 109 21.65 -9.11 -4.71
C ILE A 109 21.99 -9.54 -6.14
N ASP A 110 21.30 -10.56 -6.63
CA ASP A 110 21.42 -10.93 -8.04
C ASP A 110 20.55 -10.04 -8.93
N ILE A 111 20.92 -9.95 -10.21
CA ILE A 111 20.24 -9.09 -11.19
C ILE A 111 18.77 -9.48 -11.36
N LYS A 112 18.43 -10.77 -11.28
CA LYS A 112 17.03 -11.24 -11.43
C LYS A 112 16.16 -10.76 -10.29
N LEU A 113 16.65 -10.78 -9.05
CA LEU A 113 15.91 -10.25 -7.91
C LEU A 113 15.79 -8.73 -7.99
N TRP A 114 16.84 -8.02 -8.42
CA TRP A 114 16.78 -6.59 -8.71
C TRP A 114 15.70 -6.28 -9.74
N GLU A 115 15.74 -6.91 -10.91
CA GLU A 115 14.76 -6.71 -11.99
C GLU A 115 13.33 -7.02 -11.52
N LYS A 116 13.14 -8.14 -10.81
CA LYS A 116 11.84 -8.51 -10.26
C LYS A 116 11.30 -7.45 -9.30
N THR A 117 12.15 -6.93 -8.42
CA THR A 117 11.78 -5.86 -7.48
C THR A 117 11.36 -4.59 -8.23
N MET A 118 12.12 -4.21 -9.26
CA MET A 118 11.79 -3.07 -10.10
C MET A 118 10.49 -3.28 -10.88
N GLN A 119 10.29 -4.43 -11.51
CA GLN A 119 9.07 -4.72 -12.24
C GLN A 119 7.82 -4.62 -11.36
N ILE A 120 7.84 -5.24 -10.18
CA ILE A 120 6.68 -5.22 -9.28
C ILE A 120 6.44 -3.81 -8.72
N SER A 121 7.49 -3.15 -8.23
CA SER A 121 7.35 -1.91 -7.46
C SER A 121 7.36 -0.63 -8.31
N THR A 122 7.82 -0.68 -9.57
CA THR A 122 7.86 0.50 -10.47
C THR A 122 6.97 0.32 -11.68
N LEU A 123 7.16 -0.74 -12.49
CA LEU A 123 6.30 -1.00 -13.64
C LEU A 123 4.86 -1.28 -13.18
N GLY A 124 4.66 -2.05 -12.11
CA GLY A 124 3.34 -2.35 -11.58
C GLY A 124 2.54 -1.09 -11.22
N ILE A 125 3.16 -0.10 -10.58
CA ILE A 125 2.50 1.17 -10.24
C ILE A 125 2.20 2.00 -11.50
N PHE A 126 3.13 2.04 -12.44
CA PHE A 126 2.89 2.73 -13.72
C PHE A 126 1.69 2.10 -14.46
N LEU A 127 1.64 0.77 -14.57
CA LEU A 127 0.54 0.06 -15.23
C LEU A 127 -0.79 0.28 -14.50
N SER A 128 -0.79 0.29 -13.16
CA SER A 128 -1.98 0.52 -12.36
C SER A 128 -2.63 1.86 -12.68
N VAL A 129 -1.85 2.94 -12.64
CA VAL A 129 -2.33 4.30 -12.90
C VAL A 129 -2.75 4.45 -14.37
N ARG A 130 -1.93 3.96 -15.30
CA ARG A 130 -2.19 4.03 -16.74
C ARG A 130 -3.52 3.36 -17.13
N ASN A 131 -3.79 2.16 -16.59
CA ASN A 131 -5.02 1.42 -16.94
C ASN A 131 -6.25 1.96 -16.20
N SER A 132 -6.10 2.54 -15.01
CA SER A 132 -7.22 3.00 -14.17
C SER A 132 -7.68 4.42 -14.49
N ALA A 133 -6.79 5.29 -14.97
CA ALA A 133 -7.03 6.73 -15.08
C ALA A 133 -8.29 7.09 -15.91
N ASN A 134 -8.52 6.42 -17.03
CA ASN A 134 -9.69 6.70 -17.87
C ASN A 134 -11.02 6.35 -17.19
N LEU A 135 -11.06 5.21 -16.48
CA LEU A 135 -12.28 4.84 -15.74
C LEU A 135 -12.49 5.75 -14.53
N MET A 136 -11.42 6.15 -13.84
CA MET A 136 -11.51 7.13 -12.75
C MET A 136 -12.00 8.50 -13.26
N GLU A 137 -11.47 8.99 -14.39
CA GLU A 137 -11.95 10.22 -15.04
C GLU A 137 -13.44 10.13 -15.40
N LYS A 138 -13.88 9.03 -16.03
CA LYS A 138 -15.28 8.73 -16.33
C LYS A 138 -16.16 8.73 -15.07
N SER A 139 -15.61 8.36 -13.93
CA SER A 139 -16.29 8.36 -12.61
C SER A 139 -16.42 9.76 -11.99
N GLY A 140 -15.85 10.79 -12.61
CA GLY A 140 -15.79 12.17 -12.10
C GLY A 140 -14.51 12.51 -11.34
N GLY A 141 -13.48 11.68 -11.44
CA GLY A 141 -12.21 11.80 -10.73
C GLY A 141 -12.04 10.74 -9.65
N GLY A 142 -11.07 10.93 -8.76
CA GLY A 142 -10.82 9.96 -7.69
C GLY A 142 -9.49 10.16 -6.96
N SER A 143 -9.08 9.12 -6.23
CA SER A 143 -7.83 9.14 -5.46
C SER A 143 -6.99 7.90 -5.72
N VAL A 144 -5.73 8.10 -6.03
CA VAL A 144 -4.69 7.06 -6.08
C VAL A 144 -3.81 7.19 -4.84
N VAL A 145 -3.64 6.11 -4.10
CA VAL A 145 -2.74 6.04 -2.95
C VAL A 145 -1.67 4.98 -3.19
N ASN A 146 -0.43 5.41 -3.30
CA ASN A 146 0.72 4.53 -3.44
C ASN A 146 1.31 4.21 -2.06
N ILE A 147 1.74 2.97 -1.83
CA ILE A 147 2.40 2.57 -0.58
C ILE A 147 3.90 2.45 -0.82
N SER A 148 4.64 3.45 -0.40
CA SER A 148 6.09 3.45 -0.39
C SER A 148 6.64 2.88 0.94
N SER A 149 7.63 3.50 1.53
CA SER A 149 8.26 3.12 2.80
C SER A 149 9.09 4.27 3.35
N MET A 150 9.32 4.31 4.66
CA MET A 150 10.38 5.14 5.26
C MET A 150 11.76 4.84 4.66
N GLY A 151 11.97 3.62 4.14
CA GLY A 151 13.19 3.23 3.43
C GLY A 151 13.45 3.99 2.11
N ALA A 152 12.49 4.79 1.64
CA ALA A 152 12.68 5.74 0.55
C ALA A 152 13.42 7.02 0.99
N LEU A 153 13.46 7.32 2.29
CA LEU A 153 14.04 8.53 2.88
C LEU A 153 15.42 8.30 3.51
N GLN A 154 15.74 7.05 3.81
CA GLN A 154 16.99 6.69 4.48
C GLN A 154 17.56 5.41 3.93
N GLY A 155 18.89 5.32 3.83
CA GLY A 155 19.59 4.10 3.46
C GLY A 155 19.50 3.05 4.58
N SER A 156 19.67 1.78 4.18
CA SER A 156 19.88 0.67 5.10
C SER A 156 21.27 0.08 4.86
N ASN A 157 21.94 -0.29 5.92
CA ASN A 157 23.23 -0.98 5.85
C ASN A 157 23.10 -2.51 5.77
N ALA A 158 21.87 -3.02 5.90
CA ALA A 158 21.62 -4.46 6.04
C ALA A 158 20.96 -5.09 4.81
N TYR A 159 20.07 -4.38 4.12
CA TYR A 159 19.30 -4.93 3.01
C TYR A 159 18.55 -3.83 2.23
N GLY A 160 17.98 -4.21 1.10
CA GLY A 160 16.96 -3.39 0.47
C GLY A 160 17.48 -2.36 -0.51
N SER A 161 18.60 -2.63 -1.20
CA SER A 161 19.11 -1.71 -2.21
C SER A 161 18.12 -1.52 -3.36
N ALA A 162 17.56 -2.58 -3.95
CA ALA A 162 16.50 -2.48 -4.95
C ALA A 162 15.19 -1.99 -4.34
N TYR A 163 14.86 -2.45 -3.14
CA TYR A 163 13.67 -2.02 -2.43
C TYR A 163 13.69 -0.50 -2.18
N GLY A 164 14.75 0.01 -1.51
CA GLY A 164 14.88 1.44 -1.22
C GLY A 164 14.86 2.30 -2.48
N PHE A 165 15.57 1.87 -3.53
CA PHE A 165 15.56 2.57 -4.82
C PHE A 165 14.15 2.63 -5.43
N SER A 166 13.44 1.50 -5.48
CA SER A 166 12.08 1.44 -6.02
C SER A 166 11.09 2.30 -5.22
N ARG A 167 11.22 2.32 -3.87
CA ARG A 167 10.36 3.11 -3.01
C ARG A 167 10.64 4.62 -3.13
N GLY A 168 11.90 5.02 -3.35
CA GLY A 168 12.28 6.39 -3.70
C GLY A 168 11.73 6.82 -5.05
N GLY A 169 11.85 5.97 -6.07
CA GLY A 169 11.29 6.19 -7.41
C GLY A 169 9.77 6.38 -7.38
N MET A 170 9.07 5.63 -6.53
CA MET A 170 7.62 5.76 -6.33
C MET A 170 7.20 7.15 -5.83
N ILE A 171 8.01 7.79 -4.98
CA ILE A 171 7.73 9.16 -4.51
C ILE A 171 7.75 10.14 -5.68
N ASN A 172 8.77 10.04 -6.55
CA ASN A 172 8.87 10.91 -7.72
C ASN A 172 7.76 10.62 -8.74
N PHE A 173 7.46 9.34 -9.01
CA PHE A 173 6.34 8.95 -9.86
C PHE A 173 5.01 9.50 -9.34
N THR A 174 4.77 9.46 -8.03
CA THR A 174 3.56 10.03 -7.40
C THR A 174 3.40 11.51 -7.73
N LYS A 175 4.48 12.30 -7.63
CA LYS A 175 4.46 13.73 -7.98
C LYS A 175 4.16 13.96 -9.46
N SER A 176 4.81 13.18 -10.33
CA SER A 176 4.60 13.28 -11.79
C SER A 176 3.16 12.91 -12.16
N ALA A 177 2.63 11.82 -11.62
CA ALA A 177 1.25 11.39 -11.86
C ALA A 177 0.23 12.41 -11.31
N ALA A 178 0.50 13.00 -10.13
CA ALA A 178 -0.33 14.05 -9.55
C ALA A 178 -0.45 15.26 -10.48
N MET A 179 0.65 15.69 -11.07
CA MET A 179 0.66 16.83 -12.02
C MET A 179 -0.06 16.50 -13.33
N GLN A 180 0.09 15.25 -13.84
CA GLN A 180 -0.47 14.82 -15.12
C GLN A 180 -1.96 14.47 -15.07
N LEU A 181 -2.50 14.20 -13.87
CA LEU A 181 -3.89 13.75 -13.72
C LEU A 181 -4.78 14.74 -12.96
N ALA A 182 -4.24 15.90 -12.59
CA ALA A 182 -4.99 16.92 -11.85
C ALA A 182 -6.18 17.49 -12.64
N ASP A 183 -6.02 17.68 -13.94
CA ASP A 183 -7.08 18.14 -14.85
C ASP A 183 -8.23 17.13 -15.01
N LYS A 184 -7.97 15.85 -14.68
CA LYS A 184 -8.95 14.76 -14.65
C LYS A 184 -9.62 14.60 -13.26
N ASN A 185 -9.37 15.55 -12.35
CA ASN A 185 -9.83 15.47 -10.97
C ASN A 185 -9.36 14.20 -10.23
N ILE A 186 -8.18 13.68 -10.58
CA ILE A 186 -7.55 12.51 -9.93
C ILE A 186 -6.39 12.99 -9.07
N ARG A 187 -6.50 12.78 -7.75
CA ARG A 187 -5.43 13.05 -6.81
C ARG A 187 -4.51 11.83 -6.69
N VAL A 188 -3.21 12.03 -6.60
CA VAL A 188 -2.24 10.94 -6.43
C VAL A 188 -1.32 11.28 -5.26
N ASN A 189 -1.34 10.44 -4.22
CA ASN A 189 -0.54 10.64 -3.00
C ASN A 189 0.21 9.36 -2.60
N VAL A 190 1.18 9.48 -1.71
CA VAL A 190 1.95 8.35 -1.23
C VAL A 190 1.97 8.28 0.29
N VAL A 191 1.70 7.08 0.84
CA VAL A 191 1.91 6.75 2.25
C VAL A 191 3.26 6.05 2.40
N MET A 192 4.00 6.42 3.43
CA MET A 192 5.33 5.88 3.71
C MET A 192 5.34 5.24 5.12
N PRO A 193 5.03 3.94 5.23
CA PRO A 193 5.03 3.23 6.50
C PRO A 193 6.45 3.06 7.08
N GLY A 194 6.53 3.04 8.42
CA GLY A 194 7.66 2.50 9.17
C GLY A 194 7.55 1.00 9.42
N TRP A 195 8.00 0.56 10.59
CA TRP A 195 7.91 -0.84 11.01
C TRP A 195 6.48 -1.17 11.43
N VAL A 196 5.78 -1.95 10.59
CA VAL A 196 4.40 -2.39 10.82
C VAL A 196 4.33 -3.90 10.74
N HIS A 197 3.65 -4.54 11.72
CA HIS A 197 3.46 -5.98 11.74
C HIS A 197 2.40 -6.41 10.73
N THR A 198 2.83 -7.08 9.68
CA THR A 198 2.02 -7.61 8.56
C THR A 198 2.57 -8.98 8.15
N PRO A 199 1.91 -9.76 7.29
CA PRO A 199 2.50 -10.98 6.73
C PRO A 199 3.87 -10.75 6.07
N PHE A 200 4.09 -9.56 5.52
CA PHE A 200 5.35 -9.15 4.89
C PHE A 200 6.52 -9.01 5.87
N THR A 201 6.27 -8.67 7.13
CA THR A 201 7.27 -8.41 8.18
C THR A 201 7.20 -9.39 9.34
N ASP A 202 6.34 -10.41 9.28
CA ASP A 202 6.05 -11.33 10.38
C ASP A 202 7.30 -12.09 10.86
N TYR A 203 8.18 -12.46 9.95
CA TYR A 203 9.45 -13.11 10.29
C TYR A 203 10.37 -12.22 11.12
N LEU A 204 10.35 -10.89 10.91
CA LEU A 204 11.11 -9.91 11.69
C LEU A 204 10.47 -9.64 13.05
N TYR A 205 9.14 -9.71 13.08
CA TYR A 205 8.36 -9.50 14.30
C TYR A 205 8.51 -10.67 15.28
N LYS A 206 8.54 -11.91 14.79
CA LYS A 206 8.69 -13.12 15.58
C LYS A 206 10.10 -13.37 16.11
N ASP A 207 11.11 -12.82 15.46
CA ASP A 207 12.48 -12.83 15.96
C ASP A 207 12.63 -11.75 17.04
N GLU A 208 12.71 -12.16 18.31
CA GLU A 208 12.76 -11.25 19.46
C GLU A 208 13.87 -10.21 19.36
N ILE A 209 15.09 -10.64 18.99
CA ILE A 209 16.25 -9.74 18.86
C ILE A 209 16.00 -8.70 17.78
N GLN A 210 15.52 -9.14 16.63
CA GLN A 210 15.20 -8.27 15.50
C GLN A 210 14.05 -7.31 15.81
N SER A 211 13.05 -7.80 16.53
CA SER A 211 11.87 -7.04 16.93
C SER A 211 12.22 -5.95 17.94
N GLU A 212 12.93 -6.31 19.02
CA GLU A 212 13.39 -5.36 20.05
C GLU A 212 14.31 -4.28 19.45
N HIS A 213 15.25 -4.69 18.60
CA HIS A 213 16.13 -3.74 17.92
C HIS A 213 15.32 -2.70 17.12
N ARG A 214 14.28 -3.11 16.38
CA ARG A 214 13.43 -2.18 15.63
C ARG A 214 12.60 -1.28 16.54
N VAL A 215 11.95 -1.86 17.55
CA VAL A 215 11.15 -1.09 18.53
C VAL A 215 12.02 -0.08 19.28
N SER A 216 13.28 -0.41 19.57
CA SER A 216 14.20 0.52 20.22
C SER A 216 14.41 1.81 19.41
N GLN A 217 14.35 1.72 18.07
CA GLN A 217 14.49 2.86 17.16
C GLN A 217 13.20 3.65 16.95
N VAL A 218 12.04 3.12 17.38
CA VAL A 218 10.74 3.78 17.23
C VAL A 218 10.45 4.65 18.44
N PRO A 219 10.33 5.98 18.32
CA PRO A 219 9.98 6.86 19.44
C PRO A 219 8.69 6.46 20.15
N LEU A 220 7.66 6.01 19.42
CA LEU A 220 6.40 5.52 20.00
C LEU A 220 6.49 4.12 20.64
N LYS A 221 7.70 3.49 20.69
CA LYS A 221 8.01 2.24 21.42
C LYS A 221 7.10 1.06 21.08
N ARG A 222 6.64 0.98 19.87
CA ARG A 222 5.84 -0.16 19.38
C ARG A 222 5.98 -0.37 17.89
N TRP A 223 5.69 -1.57 17.45
CA TRP A 223 5.34 -1.82 16.05
C TRP A 223 4.05 -1.08 15.69
N GLY A 224 3.99 -0.55 14.47
CA GLY A 224 2.74 -0.13 13.86
C GLY A 224 1.81 -1.32 13.62
N LYS A 225 0.53 -1.05 13.51
CA LYS A 225 -0.51 -2.02 13.13
C LYS A 225 -1.01 -1.71 11.72
N PRO A 226 -1.53 -2.70 10.96
CA PRO A 226 -2.14 -2.45 9.66
C PRO A 226 -3.19 -1.32 9.68
N ASN A 227 -3.94 -1.19 10.77
CA ASN A 227 -4.92 -0.13 10.96
C ASN A 227 -4.31 1.28 11.06
N ASP A 228 -3.06 1.42 11.54
CA ASP A 228 -2.38 2.72 11.56
C ASP A 228 -2.17 3.22 10.10
N ILE A 229 -1.88 2.30 9.18
CA ILE A 229 -1.68 2.60 7.76
C ILE A 229 -3.00 2.73 7.00
N ALA A 230 -3.97 1.85 7.28
CA ALA A 230 -5.31 1.93 6.69
C ALA A 230 -5.99 3.28 6.97
N ALA A 231 -5.79 3.85 8.16
CA ALA A 231 -6.28 5.18 8.51
C ALA A 231 -5.74 6.27 7.56
N ALA A 232 -4.44 6.24 7.28
CA ALA A 232 -3.80 7.19 6.37
C ALA A 232 -4.25 6.98 4.91
N ILE A 233 -4.34 5.72 4.46
CA ILE A 233 -4.84 5.37 3.12
C ILE A 233 -6.25 5.94 2.94
N LEU A 234 -7.16 5.67 3.86
CA LEU A 234 -8.55 6.12 3.76
C LEU A 234 -8.70 7.64 3.92
N PHE A 235 -7.87 8.29 4.75
CA PHE A 235 -7.82 9.74 4.79
C PHE A 235 -7.46 10.32 3.41
N LEU A 236 -6.38 9.86 2.79
CA LEU A 236 -5.96 10.34 1.46
C LEU A 236 -6.95 9.97 0.36
N SER A 237 -7.72 8.89 0.55
CA SER A 237 -8.74 8.45 -0.40
C SER A 237 -10.05 9.24 -0.31
N SER A 238 -10.27 9.98 0.76
CA SER A 238 -11.51 10.70 1.05
C SER A 238 -11.48 12.17 0.62
N ASP A 239 -12.63 12.82 0.70
CA ASP A 239 -12.79 14.25 0.43
C ASP A 239 -12.12 15.13 1.51
N ASP A 240 -11.82 14.58 2.70
CA ASP A 240 -11.03 15.27 3.74
C ASP A 240 -9.63 15.64 3.24
N ALA A 241 -9.12 14.93 2.21
CA ALA A 241 -7.85 15.20 1.55
C ALA A 241 -8.02 15.87 0.16
N SER A 242 -9.14 16.54 -0.09
CA SER A 242 -9.48 17.12 -1.40
C SER A 242 -8.46 18.11 -1.95
N TYR A 243 -7.67 18.75 -1.08
CA TYR A 243 -6.60 19.68 -1.49
C TYR A 243 -5.19 19.06 -1.42
N MET A 244 -5.11 17.71 -1.34
CA MET A 244 -3.84 16.97 -1.27
C MET A 244 -3.62 16.15 -2.54
N THR A 245 -2.62 16.54 -3.33
CA THR A 245 -2.09 15.74 -4.45
C THR A 245 -0.57 15.90 -4.52
N GLY A 246 0.16 14.85 -4.91
CA GLY A 246 1.63 14.81 -4.89
C GLY A 246 2.25 14.77 -3.48
N SER A 247 1.43 14.58 -2.45
CA SER A 247 1.86 14.66 -1.05
C SER A 247 2.46 13.33 -0.57
N GLN A 248 3.38 13.45 0.41
CA GLN A 248 4.02 12.33 1.08
C GLN A 248 3.52 12.29 2.52
N MET A 249 2.91 11.18 2.93
CA MET A 249 2.42 10.97 4.30
C MET A 249 3.23 9.89 4.99
N LEU A 250 4.05 10.30 5.94
CA LEU A 250 4.92 9.42 6.71
C LEU A 250 4.19 8.90 7.96
N ILE A 251 4.17 7.58 8.14
CA ILE A 251 3.51 6.90 9.27
C ILE A 251 4.50 5.87 9.84
N ASP A 252 5.46 6.32 10.62
CA ASP A 252 6.62 5.53 11.04
C ASP A 252 6.86 5.51 12.56
N GLY A 253 5.95 6.05 13.35
CA GLY A 253 6.11 6.16 14.79
C GLY A 253 7.25 7.08 15.23
N GLY A 254 7.73 7.95 14.33
CA GLY A 254 8.76 8.95 14.58
C GLY A 254 10.18 8.48 14.24
N VAL A 255 10.38 7.30 13.62
CA VAL A 255 11.71 6.76 13.29
C VAL A 255 12.55 7.74 12.49
N THR A 256 11.98 8.43 11.53
CA THR A 256 12.70 9.36 10.64
C THR A 256 12.65 10.81 11.10
N ALA A 257 11.94 11.13 12.18
CA ALA A 257 11.80 12.51 12.69
C ALA A 257 13.11 13.05 13.29
N GLY A 258 14.04 12.16 13.68
CA GLY A 258 15.31 12.56 14.26
C GLY A 258 16.07 11.37 14.86
N ARG A 259 17.13 11.68 15.60
CA ARG A 259 17.89 10.67 16.35
C ARG A 259 17.42 10.65 17.79
N MET A 260 17.12 9.47 18.34
CA MET A 260 16.87 9.34 19.76
C MET A 260 18.15 9.62 20.54
N ARG A 261 18.04 10.41 21.60
CA ARG A 261 19.13 10.62 22.54
C ARG A 261 19.43 9.30 23.24
N ILE A 262 20.68 8.85 23.18
CA ILE A 262 21.16 7.78 24.06
C ILE A 262 21.19 8.39 25.46
N THR A 263 20.20 8.10 26.30
CA THR A 263 20.24 8.48 27.70
C THR A 263 21.28 7.58 28.37
N ASN A 264 22.37 8.20 28.85
CA ASN A 264 23.29 7.51 29.73
C ASN A 264 22.49 7.07 30.97
N PRO A 265 22.59 5.79 31.44
CA PRO A 265 21.95 5.37 32.68
C PRO A 265 22.28 6.23 33.92
N LEU A 266 23.36 7.03 33.82
CA LEU A 266 23.81 7.96 34.87
C LEU A 266 23.15 9.36 34.80
N ASP A 267 22.32 9.63 33.77
CA ASP A 267 21.62 10.93 33.60
C ASP A 267 20.20 10.91 34.21
N ARG A 268 19.95 10.05 35.22
CA ARG A 268 18.68 10.03 35.97
C ARG A 268 18.81 10.77 37.30
#